data_6749e7623768f8557fd36b74c1a37569
#
_entry.id   6749e7623768f8557fd36b74c1a37569
#
_cell.length_a   1.000
_cell.length_b   1.000
_cell.length_c   1.000
_cell.angle_alpha   90.00
_cell.angle_beta   90.00
_cell.angle_gamma   90.00
#
_symmetry.space_group_name_H-M   'P 1'
#
loop_
_entity.id
_entity.type
_entity.pdbx_description
1 polymer ?
#
loop_
_entity_poly.entity_id
_entity_poly.type
_entity_poly.pdbx_seq_one_letter_code
_entity_poly.pdbx_strand_id
1 'polypeptide(L)'
;MKRSHINYAVDKAHAIAETFRVCLPDFAYFTIDAWRQQDQSLWREVRDLQLGWDITDFGRGDFAQTGLTLLTLRNGQLGSASYPKPYAEKMLQIQQDQQTPWHFHRHKME
;
A
#
# COMPACT_ATOMS: atom_id res chain seq x y z
N MET A 1 9.10 10.22 7.07
CA MET A 1 9.28 10.60 5.65
C MET A 1 8.49 11.86 5.33
N LYS A 2 9.03 12.71 4.49
CA LYS A 2 8.31 13.90 4.01
C LYS A 2 7.28 13.51 2.95
N ARG A 3 6.18 14.29 2.85
CA ARG A 3 5.13 14.06 1.84
C ARG A 3 5.68 14.00 0.41
N SER A 4 6.66 14.85 0.09
CA SER A 4 7.32 14.83 -1.23
C SER A 4 8.01 13.50 -1.53
N HIS A 5 8.62 12.87 -0.53
CA HIS A 5 9.24 11.56 -0.68
C HIS A 5 8.19 10.47 -0.90
N ILE A 6 7.06 10.56 -0.20
CA ILE A 6 5.94 9.62 -0.37
C ILE A 6 5.37 9.73 -1.78
N ASN A 7 5.08 10.95 -2.24
CA ASN A 7 4.57 11.17 -3.60
C ASN A 7 5.54 10.63 -4.66
N TYR A 8 6.82 10.92 -4.52
CA TYR A 8 7.83 10.41 -5.43
C TYR A 8 7.86 8.87 -5.46
N ALA A 9 7.79 8.22 -4.30
CA ALA A 9 7.77 6.77 -4.21
C ALA A 9 6.52 6.17 -4.87
N VAL A 10 5.36 6.79 -4.69
CA VAL A 10 4.10 6.35 -5.32
C VAL A 10 4.17 6.54 -6.84
N ASP A 11 4.65 7.68 -7.33
CA ASP A 11 4.81 7.93 -8.77
C ASP A 11 5.74 6.89 -9.40
N LYS A 12 6.83 6.57 -8.72
CA LYS A 12 7.76 5.55 -9.16
C LYS A 12 7.13 4.16 -9.15
N ALA A 13 6.32 3.86 -8.15
CA ALA A 13 5.58 2.59 -8.07
C ALA A 13 4.56 2.45 -9.21
N HIS A 14 3.87 3.52 -9.59
CA HIS A 14 3.01 3.53 -10.78
C HIS A 14 3.80 3.21 -12.06
N ALA A 15 4.95 3.85 -12.24
CA ALA A 15 5.81 3.63 -13.40
C ALA A 15 6.33 2.19 -13.47
N ILE A 16 6.69 1.59 -12.34
CA ILE A 16 7.11 0.19 -12.26
C ILE A 16 5.97 -0.73 -12.64
N ALA A 17 4.78 -0.53 -12.10
CA ALA A 17 3.60 -1.33 -12.45
C ALA A 17 3.29 -1.25 -13.94
N GLU A 18 3.37 -0.06 -14.53
CA GLU A 18 3.17 0.15 -15.96
C GLU A 18 4.22 -0.60 -16.80
N THR A 19 5.50 -0.53 -16.40
CA THR A 19 6.60 -1.23 -17.09
C THR A 19 6.36 -2.75 -17.14
N PHE A 20 5.90 -3.32 -16.05
CA PHE A 20 5.59 -4.74 -15.96
C PHE A 20 4.17 -5.10 -16.40
N ARG A 21 3.40 -4.13 -16.91
CA ARG A 21 2.01 -4.29 -17.35
C ARG A 21 1.10 -4.89 -16.28
N VAL A 22 1.30 -4.47 -15.04
CA VAL A 22 0.45 -4.85 -13.91
C VAL A 22 -0.72 -3.87 -13.84
N CYS A 23 -1.94 -4.37 -13.98
CA CYS A 23 -3.14 -3.57 -13.78
C CYS A 23 -3.35 -3.31 -12.29
N LEU A 24 -3.45 -2.03 -11.93
CA LEU A 24 -3.76 -1.60 -10.57
C LEU A 24 -5.24 -1.22 -10.47
N PRO A 25 -5.87 -1.40 -9.30
CA PRO A 25 -7.24 -0.92 -9.09
C PRO A 25 -7.30 0.61 -9.12
N ASP A 26 -8.50 1.15 -9.39
CA ASP A 26 -8.71 2.59 -9.53
C ASP A 26 -8.21 3.39 -8.33
N PHE A 27 -8.44 2.89 -7.11
CA PHE A 27 -8.02 3.61 -5.90
C PHE A 27 -6.50 3.79 -5.78
N ALA A 28 -5.71 2.98 -6.47
CA ALA A 28 -4.25 3.12 -6.49
C ALA A 28 -3.80 4.40 -7.20
N TYR A 29 -4.66 5.02 -8.00
CA TYR A 29 -4.38 6.23 -8.76
C TYR A 29 -5.01 7.50 -8.14
N PHE A 30 -5.79 7.37 -7.07
CA PHE A 30 -6.46 8.52 -6.49
C PHE A 30 -5.49 9.43 -5.77
N THR A 31 -5.49 10.70 -6.15
CA THR A 31 -4.90 11.79 -5.38
C THR A 31 -5.80 12.15 -4.20
N ILE A 32 -5.32 12.98 -3.29
CA ILE A 32 -6.14 13.50 -2.18
C ILE A 32 -7.38 14.23 -2.73
N ASP A 33 -7.21 15.02 -3.78
CA ASP A 33 -8.33 15.76 -4.38
C ASP A 33 -9.31 14.82 -5.08
N ALA A 34 -8.83 13.80 -5.76
CA ALA A 34 -9.69 12.77 -6.35
C ALA A 34 -10.50 12.05 -5.27
N TRP A 35 -9.89 11.70 -4.13
CA TRP A 35 -10.59 11.09 -3.00
C TRP A 35 -11.72 11.97 -2.46
N ARG A 36 -11.49 13.28 -2.34
CA ARG A 36 -12.50 14.23 -1.85
C ARG A 36 -13.72 14.30 -2.76
N GLN A 37 -13.56 14.00 -4.04
CA GLN A 37 -14.63 14.03 -5.04
C GLN A 37 -15.39 12.71 -5.15
N GLN A 38 -14.93 11.64 -4.51
CA GLN A 38 -15.56 10.32 -4.57
C GLN A 38 -16.75 10.21 -3.61
N ASP A 39 -17.73 9.41 -4.00
CA ASP A 39 -18.78 8.98 -3.09
C ASP A 39 -18.18 8.04 -2.04
N GLN A 40 -18.09 8.52 -0.81
CA GLN A 40 -17.45 7.80 0.29
C GLN A 40 -18.15 6.48 0.61
N SER A 41 -19.43 6.33 0.28
CA SER A 41 -20.16 5.08 0.49
C SER A 41 -19.68 3.96 -0.45
N LEU A 42 -19.28 4.29 -1.68
CA LEU A 42 -18.73 3.34 -2.65
C LEU A 42 -17.35 2.83 -2.27
N TRP A 43 -16.57 3.65 -1.56
CA TRP A 43 -15.19 3.35 -1.22
C TRP A 43 -14.99 3.01 0.26
N ARG A 44 -16.07 2.63 0.95
CA ARG A 44 -16.04 2.31 2.38
C ARG A 44 -15.03 1.22 2.71
N GLU A 45 -15.00 0.15 1.93
CA GLU A 45 -14.08 -0.97 2.15
C GLU A 45 -12.62 -0.53 2.07
N VAL A 46 -12.28 0.30 1.09
CA VAL A 46 -10.91 0.83 0.93
C VAL A 46 -10.47 1.59 2.19
N ARG A 47 -11.34 2.42 2.73
CA ARG A 47 -11.08 3.19 3.95
C ARG A 47 -11.01 2.30 5.19
N ASP A 48 -12.02 1.45 5.39
CA ASP A 48 -12.16 0.65 6.60
C ASP A 48 -11.07 -0.41 6.73
N LEU A 49 -10.60 -0.94 5.62
CA LEU A 49 -9.56 -1.97 5.57
C LEU A 49 -8.16 -1.40 5.26
N GLN A 50 -8.04 -0.09 5.14
CA GLN A 50 -6.78 0.60 4.84
C GLN A 50 -6.11 0.06 3.58
N LEU A 51 -6.89 -0.10 2.52
CA LEU A 51 -6.36 -0.47 1.21
C LEU A 51 -5.60 0.70 0.57
N GLY A 52 -4.76 0.40 -0.39
CA GLY A 52 -3.97 1.41 -1.11
C GLY A 52 -2.50 1.39 -0.76
N TRP A 53 -1.81 2.47 -1.09
CA TRP A 53 -0.37 2.58 -0.94
C TRP A 53 0.05 2.78 0.52
N ASP A 54 1.10 2.07 0.88
CA ASP A 54 1.84 2.29 2.11
C ASP A 54 3.35 2.27 1.81
N ILE A 55 4.08 3.14 2.47
CA ILE A 55 5.50 3.33 2.24
C ILE A 55 6.19 3.41 3.58
N THR A 56 7.20 2.59 3.77
CA THR A 56 7.93 2.56 5.02
C THR A 56 9.45 2.55 4.79
N ASP A 57 10.16 3.28 5.61
CA ASP A 57 11.60 3.17 5.75
C ASP A 57 12.00 2.42 7.03
N PHE A 58 11.02 1.78 7.66
CA PHE A 58 11.18 1.04 8.92
C PHE A 58 11.77 1.90 10.06
N GLY A 59 11.58 3.22 9.99
CA GLY A 59 12.12 4.16 10.98
C GLY A 59 13.62 4.41 10.88
N ARG A 60 14.26 3.99 9.80
CA ARG A 60 15.70 4.14 9.63
C ARG A 60 16.13 5.44 8.97
N GLY A 61 15.21 6.18 8.37
CA GLY A 61 15.50 7.47 7.74
C GLY A 61 16.23 7.38 6.41
N ASP A 62 16.36 6.19 5.83
CA ASP A 62 17.01 5.96 4.54
C ASP A 62 16.18 5.00 3.69
N PHE A 63 15.15 5.54 3.07
CA PHE A 63 14.25 4.76 2.22
C PHE A 63 14.98 4.11 1.02
N ALA A 64 16.02 4.74 0.51
CA ALA A 64 16.75 4.22 -0.65
C ALA A 64 17.47 2.91 -0.36
N GLN A 65 17.98 2.74 0.85
CA GLN A 65 18.66 1.52 1.28
C GLN A 65 17.73 0.58 2.04
N THR A 66 16.93 1.11 2.94
CA THR A 66 16.03 0.32 3.78
C THR A 66 14.61 0.83 3.60
N GLY A 67 13.84 0.14 2.79
CA GLY A 67 12.51 0.62 2.49
C GLY A 67 11.67 -0.38 1.73
N LEU A 68 10.38 -0.11 1.72
CA LEU A 68 9.40 -0.92 1.03
C LEU A 68 8.24 -0.02 0.59
N THR A 69 7.82 -0.19 -0.65
CA THR A 69 6.55 0.34 -1.14
C THR A 69 5.59 -0.83 -1.30
N LEU A 70 4.41 -0.73 -0.74
CA LEU A 70 3.41 -1.78 -0.87
C LEU A 70 2.04 -1.20 -1.22
N LEU A 71 1.27 -1.98 -1.96
CA LEU A 71 -0.13 -1.71 -2.26
C LEU A 71 -0.98 -2.83 -1.67
N THR A 72 -1.83 -2.48 -0.71
CA THR A 72 -2.82 -3.43 -0.19
C THR A 72 -4.02 -3.45 -1.12
N LEU A 73 -4.25 -4.59 -1.75
CA LEU A 73 -5.31 -4.82 -2.73
C LEU A 73 -6.59 -5.34 -2.08
N ARG A 74 -6.43 -6.24 -1.13
CA ARG A 74 -7.52 -6.85 -0.36
C ARG A 74 -7.08 -7.07 1.06
N ASN A 75 -8.03 -7.01 1.98
CA ASN A 75 -7.78 -7.26 3.39
C ASN A 75 -9.07 -7.74 4.06
N GLY A 76 -8.95 -8.25 5.26
CA GLY A 76 -10.06 -8.63 6.12
C GLY A 76 -9.79 -8.23 7.55
N GLN A 77 -10.78 -8.41 8.41
CA GLN A 77 -10.67 -8.17 9.84
C GLN A 77 -11.16 -9.40 10.60
N LEU A 78 -10.33 -9.93 11.48
CA LEU A 78 -10.69 -11.05 12.31
C LEU A 78 -11.92 -10.73 13.16
N GLY A 79 -12.93 -11.59 13.12
CA GLY A 79 -14.17 -11.40 13.86
C GLY A 79 -15.15 -10.42 13.26
N SER A 80 -14.83 -9.80 12.12
CA SER A 80 -15.74 -8.87 11.42
C SER A 80 -16.77 -9.67 10.62
N ALA A 81 -18.04 -9.31 10.79
CA ALA A 81 -19.13 -9.84 9.95
C ALA A 81 -19.12 -9.18 8.55
N SER A 82 -18.68 -7.92 8.45
CA SER A 82 -18.66 -7.17 7.20
C SER A 82 -17.45 -7.53 6.32
N TYR A 83 -16.31 -7.84 6.94
CA TYR A 83 -15.05 -8.11 6.24
C TYR A 83 -14.41 -9.40 6.76
N PRO A 84 -15.03 -10.56 6.52
CA PRO A 84 -14.64 -11.82 7.19
C PRO A 84 -13.42 -12.51 6.58
N LYS A 85 -12.82 -11.98 5.53
CA LYS A 85 -11.66 -12.60 4.88
C LYS A 85 -10.51 -12.79 5.88
N PRO A 86 -9.97 -14.01 6.03
CA PRO A 86 -8.85 -14.26 6.95
C PRO A 86 -7.48 -13.99 6.33
N TYR A 87 -7.41 -13.27 5.22
CA TYR A 87 -6.16 -13.02 4.49
C TYR A 87 -6.09 -11.58 3.97
N ALA A 88 -4.87 -11.17 3.66
CA ALA A 88 -4.58 -9.95 2.92
C ALA A 88 -3.86 -10.28 1.62
N GLU A 89 -4.13 -9.50 0.57
CA GLU A 89 -3.39 -9.55 -0.69
C GLU A 89 -2.70 -8.21 -0.90
N LYS A 90 -1.38 -8.27 -1.06
CA LYS A 90 -0.54 -7.08 -1.21
C LYS A 90 0.45 -7.26 -2.34
N MET A 91 0.70 -6.18 -3.05
CA MET A 91 1.83 -6.08 -3.98
C MET A 91 2.96 -5.35 -3.29
N LEU A 92 4.11 -5.98 -3.20
CA LEU A 92 5.30 -5.40 -2.61
C LEU A 92 6.27 -5.01 -3.73
N GLN A 93 6.83 -3.81 -3.61
CA GLN A 93 7.83 -3.31 -4.55
C GLN A 93 9.12 -2.95 -3.78
N ILE A 94 10.19 -3.61 -4.17
CA ILE A 94 11.54 -3.34 -3.67
C ILE A 94 12.38 -2.94 -4.87
N GLN A 95 13.04 -1.80 -4.76
CA GLN A 95 13.92 -1.30 -5.81
C GLN A 95 15.29 -1.97 -5.71
N GLN A 96 16.08 -1.83 -6.77
CA GLN A 96 17.46 -2.32 -6.76
C GLN A 96 18.21 -1.77 -5.54
N ASP A 97 18.96 -2.62 -4.88
CA ASP A 97 19.76 -2.32 -3.68
C ASP A 97 18.96 -1.94 -2.43
N GLN A 98 17.64 -1.95 -2.50
CA GLN A 98 16.77 -1.72 -1.36
C GLN A 98 16.56 -3.01 -0.57
N GLN A 99 16.59 -2.93 0.75
CA GLN A 99 16.45 -4.07 1.65
C GLN A 99 15.33 -3.83 2.66
N THR A 100 14.72 -4.90 3.10
CA THR A 100 13.84 -4.89 4.28
C THR A 100 14.59 -5.50 5.46
N PRO A 101 14.48 -4.92 6.67
CA PRO A 101 15.09 -5.51 7.85
C PRO A 101 14.37 -6.80 8.24
N TRP A 102 15.06 -7.65 8.99
CA TRP A 102 14.41 -8.79 9.63
C TRP A 102 13.29 -8.31 10.56
N HIS A 103 12.10 -8.86 10.38
CA HIS A 103 10.94 -8.54 11.19
C HIS A 103 9.96 -9.71 11.21
N PHE A 104 9.01 -9.68 12.14
CA PHE A 104 7.93 -10.65 12.21
C PHE A 104 6.60 -9.94 12.49
N HIS A 105 5.51 -10.59 12.15
CA HIS A 105 4.16 -10.09 12.40
C HIS A 105 3.52 -10.88 13.56
N ARG A 106 3.06 -10.17 14.59
CA ARG A 106 2.48 -10.82 15.78
C ARG A 106 1.03 -11.27 15.60
N HIS A 107 0.30 -10.63 14.71
CA HIS A 107 -1.15 -10.76 14.60
C HIS A 107 -1.64 -11.02 13.18
N LYS A 108 -0.74 -11.40 12.28
CA LYS A 108 -1.11 -11.80 10.91
C LYS A 108 -0.90 -13.27 10.71
N MET A 109 -1.89 -13.90 10.09
CA MET A 109 -1.69 -15.20 9.46
C MET A 109 -1.14 -14.96 8.05
N GLU A 110 0.08 -15.34 7.85
CA GLU A 110 0.76 -15.29 6.55
C GLU A 110 1.14 -16.69 6.09
#